data_967b4552722b179bca294d072a63e8fa
#
_entry.id   967b4552722b179bca294d072a63e8fa
#
_cell.length_a   1.000
_cell.length_b   1.000
_cell.length_c   1.000
_cell.angle_alpha   90.00
_cell.angle_beta   90.00
_cell.angle_gamma   90.00
#
_symmetry.space_group_name_H-M   'P 1'
#
loop_
_entity.id
_entity.type
_entity.pdbx_description
1 polymer ?
#
loop_
_entity_poly.entity_id
_entity_poly.type
_entity_poly.pdbx_seq_one_letter_code
_entity_poly.pdbx_strand_id
1 'polypeptide(L)'
;MVRFRVLACDFDGTIATEGVVAPATLAALERVRRSGRRLLLVTGRTAAQLETVFGRWDVFDRLVLENGALLVDPSAGTEWLLCAPVSSRLKPELRRRGVEPLAVGRAVYAASVRHLEVIRETIRDLGLSLDLVVNRDGVVILPRGVSKLSGVAAALFDIGETAAACVAVGDAENDLPMLAFAGCGVAVANGLDEVKAVADLVTCRPAGEGVAELVNGLLADDLAAELAIAGGMGAALH
;
A
#
# COMPACT_ATOMS: atom_id res chain seq x y z
N MET A 1 -6.19 -23.04 14.73
CA MET A 1 -7.03 -22.29 13.76
C MET A 1 -6.16 -21.14 13.27
N VAL A 2 -6.02 -20.91 11.97
CA VAL A 2 -5.20 -19.83 11.40
C VAL A 2 -5.87 -18.49 11.75
N ARG A 3 -5.15 -17.61 12.46
CA ARG A 3 -5.61 -16.27 12.85
C ARG A 3 -5.52 -15.31 11.67
N PHE A 4 -4.33 -15.24 11.04
CA PHE A 4 -4.08 -14.33 9.95
C PHE A 4 -4.24 -15.03 8.59
N ARG A 5 -5.29 -14.68 7.87
CA ARG A 5 -5.66 -15.28 6.58
C ARG A 5 -5.32 -14.39 5.38
N VAL A 6 -4.99 -13.14 5.63
CA VAL A 6 -4.66 -12.15 4.59
C VAL A 6 -3.32 -11.50 4.90
N LEU A 7 -2.48 -11.34 3.88
CA LEU A 7 -1.29 -10.49 3.92
C LEU A 7 -1.45 -9.36 2.89
N ALA A 8 -1.52 -8.13 3.36
CA ALA A 8 -1.57 -6.91 2.54
C ALA A 8 -0.19 -6.26 2.52
N CYS A 9 0.43 -6.16 1.35
CA CYS A 9 1.78 -5.64 1.18
C CYS A 9 1.76 -4.33 0.40
N ASP A 10 2.40 -3.29 0.94
CA ASP A 10 2.83 -2.17 0.12
C ASP A 10 3.88 -2.62 -0.91
N PHE A 11 4.06 -1.82 -1.98
CA PHE A 11 4.96 -2.13 -3.07
C PHE A 11 6.34 -1.48 -2.91
N ASP A 12 6.40 -0.15 -3.01
CA ASP A 12 7.66 0.61 -3.09
C ASP A 12 8.31 0.78 -1.71
N GLY A 13 9.52 0.25 -1.54
CA GLY A 13 10.21 0.26 -0.26
C GLY A 13 9.82 -0.89 0.67
N THR A 14 8.78 -1.66 0.31
CA THR A 14 8.26 -2.79 1.08
C THR A 14 8.54 -4.12 0.39
N ILE A 15 7.84 -4.49 -0.71
CA ILE A 15 8.19 -5.71 -1.46
C ILE A 15 9.19 -5.44 -2.58
N ALA A 16 9.30 -4.19 -3.03
CA ALA A 16 10.18 -3.77 -4.12
C ALA A 16 11.23 -2.76 -3.64
N THR A 17 12.44 -2.90 -4.13
CA THR A 17 13.52 -1.90 -4.00
C THR A 17 13.75 -1.31 -5.39
N GLU A 18 13.61 0.02 -5.52
CA GLU A 18 13.73 0.73 -6.81
C GLU A 18 12.83 0.13 -7.92
N GLY A 19 11.63 -0.30 -7.54
CA GLY A 19 10.65 -0.91 -8.44
C GLY A 19 10.91 -2.39 -8.77
N VAL A 20 11.97 -3.01 -8.22
CA VAL A 20 12.33 -4.40 -8.49
C VAL A 20 11.96 -5.29 -7.31
N VAL A 21 11.15 -6.32 -7.56
CA VAL A 21 10.86 -7.38 -6.58
C VAL A 21 11.89 -8.51 -6.75
N ALA A 22 12.67 -8.76 -5.69
CA ALA A 22 13.69 -9.81 -5.72
C ALA A 22 13.04 -11.21 -5.86
N PRO A 23 13.70 -12.18 -6.53
CA PRO A 23 13.18 -13.54 -6.68
C PRO A 23 12.85 -14.22 -5.35
N ALA A 24 13.65 -13.97 -4.31
CA ALA A 24 13.42 -14.53 -2.96
C ALA A 24 12.14 -13.98 -2.33
N THR A 25 11.86 -12.67 -2.50
CA THR A 25 10.62 -12.03 -2.04
C THR A 25 9.42 -12.60 -2.78
N LEU A 26 9.50 -12.73 -4.11
CA LEU A 26 8.43 -13.32 -4.91
C LEU A 26 8.14 -14.75 -4.48
N ALA A 27 9.18 -15.57 -4.27
CA ALA A 27 9.04 -16.94 -3.78
C ALA A 27 8.39 -17.02 -2.38
N ALA A 28 8.68 -16.05 -1.49
CA ALA A 28 8.03 -15.95 -0.19
C ALA A 28 6.53 -15.64 -0.34
N LEU A 29 6.15 -14.67 -1.17
CA LEU A 29 4.74 -14.34 -1.46
C LEU A 29 3.99 -15.56 -2.05
N GLU A 30 4.60 -16.28 -2.99
CA GLU A 30 4.01 -17.51 -3.54
C GLU A 30 3.80 -18.61 -2.48
N ARG A 31 4.66 -18.67 -1.44
CA ARG A 31 4.46 -19.60 -0.31
C ARG A 31 3.23 -19.21 0.52
N VAL A 32 2.99 -17.92 0.76
CA VAL A 32 1.76 -17.44 1.43
C VAL A 32 0.54 -17.92 0.67
N ARG A 33 0.50 -17.71 -0.65
CA ARG A 33 -0.61 -18.15 -1.48
C ARG A 33 -0.82 -19.66 -1.44
N ARG A 34 0.28 -20.45 -1.53
CA ARG A 34 0.21 -21.92 -1.42
C ARG A 34 -0.27 -22.42 -0.05
N SER A 35 -0.16 -21.63 1.00
CA SER A 35 -0.71 -21.95 2.32
C SER A 35 -2.23 -21.77 2.43
N GLY A 36 -2.88 -21.28 1.37
CA GLY A 36 -4.30 -20.95 1.35
C GLY A 36 -4.65 -19.56 1.89
N ARG A 37 -3.66 -18.77 2.28
CA ARG A 37 -3.85 -17.35 2.65
C ARG A 37 -4.02 -16.48 1.40
N ARG A 38 -4.70 -15.36 1.57
CA ARG A 38 -4.91 -14.35 0.54
C ARG A 38 -3.79 -13.33 0.53
N LEU A 39 -3.45 -12.82 -0.67
CA LEU A 39 -2.46 -11.77 -0.86
C LEU A 39 -3.11 -10.54 -1.48
N LEU A 40 -2.87 -9.38 -0.87
CA LEU A 40 -3.24 -8.08 -1.42
C LEU A 40 -1.96 -7.29 -1.72
N LEU A 41 -1.87 -6.71 -2.91
CA LEU A 41 -0.88 -5.69 -3.24
C LEU A 41 -1.53 -4.32 -3.03
N VAL A 42 -0.83 -3.41 -2.34
CA VAL A 42 -1.35 -2.07 -2.04
C VAL A 42 -0.31 -1.04 -2.48
N THR A 43 -0.66 -0.13 -3.38
CA THR A 43 0.32 0.84 -3.90
C THR A 43 -0.31 2.17 -4.32
N GLY A 44 0.50 3.22 -4.29
CA GLY A 44 0.14 4.51 -4.87
C GLY A 44 0.25 4.55 -6.41
N ARG A 45 0.89 3.54 -7.01
CA ARG A 45 1.07 3.48 -8.46
C ARG A 45 -0.25 3.31 -9.20
N THR A 46 -0.34 3.88 -10.40
CA THR A 46 -1.38 3.53 -11.37
C THR A 46 -1.11 2.14 -11.95
N ALA A 47 -2.14 1.50 -12.52
CA ALA A 47 -1.97 0.21 -13.20
C ALA A 47 -0.86 0.25 -14.25
N ALA A 48 -0.82 1.28 -15.10
CA ALA A 48 0.20 1.45 -16.13
C ALA A 48 1.62 1.59 -15.54
N GLN A 49 1.78 2.34 -14.44
CA GLN A 49 3.08 2.45 -13.76
C GLN A 49 3.53 1.13 -13.13
N LEU A 50 2.61 0.41 -12.50
CA LEU A 50 2.93 -0.88 -11.89
C LEU A 50 3.32 -1.91 -12.96
N GLU A 51 2.60 -1.98 -14.06
CA GLU A 51 2.86 -2.92 -15.15
C GLU A 51 4.26 -2.74 -15.78
N THR A 52 4.78 -1.52 -15.82
CA THR A 52 6.14 -1.26 -16.34
C THR A 52 7.26 -1.84 -15.49
N VAL A 53 7.02 -2.10 -14.20
CA VAL A 53 8.04 -2.55 -13.25
C VAL A 53 7.76 -3.93 -12.67
N PHE A 54 6.49 -4.36 -12.66
CA PHE A 54 6.09 -5.62 -12.04
C PHE A 54 4.90 -6.25 -12.76
N GLY A 55 5.15 -7.32 -13.52
CA GLY A 55 4.12 -8.04 -14.31
C GLY A 55 3.51 -9.27 -13.60
N ARG A 56 3.94 -9.62 -12.36
CA ARG A 56 3.47 -10.81 -11.65
C ARG A 56 2.23 -10.54 -10.78
N TRP A 57 1.21 -9.94 -11.38
CA TRP A 57 -0.07 -9.66 -10.71
C TRP A 57 -0.83 -10.93 -10.34
N ASP A 58 -0.57 -12.00 -11.07
CA ASP A 58 -1.12 -13.35 -10.85
C ASP A 58 -0.87 -13.92 -9.45
N VAL A 59 0.13 -13.40 -8.74
CA VAL A 59 0.46 -13.80 -7.36
C VAL A 59 -0.54 -13.27 -6.34
N PHE A 60 -1.26 -12.19 -6.66
CA PHE A 60 -2.16 -11.51 -5.73
C PHE A 60 -3.63 -11.84 -6.01
N ASP A 61 -4.42 -11.92 -4.95
CA ASP A 61 -5.88 -12.09 -5.03
C ASP A 61 -6.55 -10.77 -5.40
N ARG A 62 -6.04 -9.63 -4.90
CA ARG A 62 -6.50 -8.29 -5.25
C ARG A 62 -5.31 -7.30 -5.30
N LEU A 63 -5.45 -6.30 -6.16
CA LEU A 63 -4.55 -5.15 -6.21
C LEU A 63 -5.33 -3.91 -5.80
N VAL A 64 -4.83 -3.20 -4.82
CA VAL A 64 -5.30 -1.89 -4.38
C VAL A 64 -4.36 -0.86 -4.95
N LEU A 65 -4.78 -0.18 -6.00
CA LEU A 65 -3.97 0.76 -6.77
C LEU A 65 -4.40 2.21 -6.49
N GLU A 66 -3.57 3.16 -6.94
CA GLU A 66 -3.88 4.58 -6.86
C GLU A 66 -4.20 5.04 -5.42
N ASN A 67 -3.40 4.57 -4.44
CA ASN A 67 -3.61 4.83 -3.00
C ASN A 67 -4.99 4.44 -2.47
N GLY A 68 -5.62 3.42 -3.06
CA GLY A 68 -6.93 2.95 -2.61
C GLY A 68 -8.11 3.43 -3.47
N ALA A 69 -7.86 4.12 -4.57
CA ALA A 69 -8.90 4.58 -5.47
C ALA A 69 -9.41 3.53 -6.45
N LEU A 70 -8.58 2.51 -6.73
CA LEU A 70 -8.87 1.47 -7.72
C LEU A 70 -8.61 0.08 -7.10
N LEU A 71 -9.60 -0.80 -7.19
CA LEU A 71 -9.49 -2.22 -6.84
C LEU A 71 -9.45 -3.04 -8.11
N VAL A 72 -8.55 -4.02 -8.20
CA VAL A 72 -8.41 -4.91 -9.36
C VAL A 72 -8.43 -6.37 -8.90
N ASP A 73 -9.20 -7.19 -9.60
CA ASP A 73 -9.07 -8.65 -9.58
C ASP A 73 -8.22 -9.09 -10.77
N PRO A 74 -6.95 -9.47 -10.56
CA PRO A 74 -6.08 -9.85 -11.67
C PRO A 74 -6.48 -11.17 -12.31
N SER A 75 -7.21 -12.05 -11.60
CA SER A 75 -7.65 -13.34 -12.12
C SER A 75 -8.84 -13.20 -13.07
N ALA A 76 -9.74 -12.26 -12.79
CA ALA A 76 -10.91 -11.98 -13.62
C ALA A 76 -10.65 -10.85 -14.64
N GLY A 77 -9.54 -10.10 -14.48
CA GLY A 77 -9.28 -8.89 -15.27
C GLY A 77 -10.29 -7.78 -15.03
N THR A 78 -10.90 -7.74 -13.84
CA THR A 78 -11.96 -6.79 -13.49
C THR A 78 -11.41 -5.67 -12.64
N GLU A 79 -11.84 -4.43 -12.92
CA GLU A 79 -11.46 -3.22 -12.19
C GLU A 79 -12.70 -2.53 -11.61
N TRP A 80 -12.60 -2.04 -10.36
CA TRP A 80 -13.65 -1.23 -9.71
C TRP A 80 -13.07 0.07 -9.20
N LEU A 81 -13.61 1.20 -9.64
CA LEU A 81 -13.37 2.49 -9.02
C LEU A 81 -14.07 2.54 -7.66
N LEU A 82 -13.29 2.77 -6.60
CA LEU A 82 -13.81 2.88 -5.23
C LEU A 82 -14.26 4.30 -4.87
N CYS A 83 -14.05 5.26 -5.76
CA CYS A 83 -14.41 6.66 -5.59
C CYS A 83 -14.71 7.32 -6.94
N ALA A 84 -15.32 8.51 -6.92
CA ALA A 84 -15.43 9.34 -8.10
C ALA A 84 -14.04 9.85 -8.52
N PRO A 85 -13.70 9.84 -9.82
CA PRO A 85 -12.41 10.34 -10.30
C PRO A 85 -12.19 11.83 -10.00
N VAL A 86 -10.92 12.23 -9.88
CA VAL A 86 -10.52 13.64 -9.82
C VAL A 86 -11.10 14.38 -11.03
N SER A 87 -11.63 15.58 -10.79
CA SER A 87 -12.29 16.41 -11.81
C SER A 87 -11.43 16.57 -13.05
N SER A 88 -12.03 16.31 -14.23
CA SER A 88 -11.37 16.48 -15.53
C SER A 88 -10.91 17.92 -15.80
N ARG A 89 -11.48 18.91 -15.10
CA ARG A 89 -11.08 20.32 -15.18
C ARG A 89 -9.66 20.57 -14.64
N LEU A 90 -9.18 19.72 -13.75
CA LEU A 90 -7.87 19.90 -13.10
C LEU A 90 -6.72 19.67 -14.09
N LYS A 91 -6.78 18.61 -14.89
CA LYS A 91 -5.68 18.21 -15.79
C LYS A 91 -5.24 19.30 -16.78
N PRO A 92 -6.14 19.96 -17.56
CA PRO A 92 -5.74 21.01 -18.48
C PRO A 92 -5.15 22.22 -17.75
N GLU A 93 -5.65 22.55 -16.57
CA GLU A 93 -5.17 23.70 -15.79
C GLU A 93 -3.76 23.43 -15.20
N LEU A 94 -3.51 22.23 -14.68
CA LEU A 94 -2.18 21.83 -14.24
C LEU A 94 -1.15 21.92 -15.37
N ARG A 95 -1.50 21.39 -16.55
CA ARG A 95 -0.63 21.47 -17.74
C ARG A 95 -0.37 22.92 -18.17
N ARG A 96 -1.40 23.75 -18.16
CA ARG A 96 -1.27 25.19 -18.48
C ARG A 96 -0.29 25.89 -17.52
N ARG A 97 -0.20 25.44 -16.26
CA ARG A 97 0.70 25.97 -15.23
C ARG A 97 2.07 25.26 -15.20
N GLY A 98 2.36 24.41 -16.19
CA GLY A 98 3.67 23.78 -16.34
C GLY A 98 3.90 22.56 -15.44
N VAL A 99 2.83 21.91 -14.93
CA VAL A 99 2.94 20.66 -14.16
C VAL A 99 3.14 19.50 -15.12
N GLU A 100 4.40 19.17 -15.38
CA GLU A 100 4.80 18.06 -16.26
C GLU A 100 6.06 17.36 -15.72
N PRO A 101 6.19 16.02 -15.89
CA PRO A 101 5.17 15.11 -16.39
C PRO A 101 3.99 14.95 -15.41
N LEU A 102 2.78 14.76 -15.93
CA LEU A 102 1.60 14.45 -15.17
C LEU A 102 1.12 13.04 -15.53
N ALA A 103 1.29 12.11 -14.58
CA ALA A 103 0.72 10.76 -14.71
C ALA A 103 -0.79 10.82 -14.42
N VAL A 104 -1.56 10.10 -15.22
CA VAL A 104 -3.02 10.09 -15.16
C VAL A 104 -3.47 8.67 -14.91
N GLY A 105 -4.04 8.43 -13.73
CA GLY A 105 -4.69 7.18 -13.36
C GLY A 105 -6.16 7.14 -13.77
N ARG A 106 -6.87 6.15 -13.26
CA ARG A 106 -8.33 6.01 -13.41
C ARG A 106 -9.07 7.05 -12.57
N ALA A 107 -8.60 7.30 -11.36
CA ALA A 107 -9.24 8.21 -10.40
C ALA A 107 -8.32 9.32 -9.91
N VAL A 108 -6.99 9.19 -10.05
CA VAL A 108 -6.01 10.09 -9.47
C VAL A 108 -5.07 10.68 -10.54
N TYR A 109 -4.38 11.76 -10.18
CA TYR A 109 -3.23 12.25 -10.93
C TYR A 109 -1.99 12.19 -10.05
N ALA A 110 -0.81 12.02 -10.67
CA ALA A 110 0.45 12.06 -9.96
C ALA A 110 1.46 12.93 -10.72
N ALA A 111 2.28 13.67 -9.96
CA ALA A 111 3.31 14.55 -10.48
C ALA A 111 4.54 14.54 -9.58
N SER A 112 5.64 15.19 -10.01
CA SER A 112 6.79 15.42 -9.14
C SER A 112 6.43 16.38 -8.00
N VAL A 113 6.98 16.13 -6.81
CA VAL A 113 6.81 16.96 -5.60
C VAL A 113 7.23 18.42 -5.81
N ARG A 114 8.13 18.70 -6.74
CA ARG A 114 8.55 20.07 -7.12
C ARG A 114 7.37 20.95 -7.55
N HIS A 115 6.26 20.36 -7.97
CA HIS A 115 5.05 21.07 -8.40
C HIS A 115 4.00 21.21 -7.29
N LEU A 116 4.29 20.79 -6.05
CA LEU A 116 3.33 20.74 -4.95
C LEU A 116 2.58 22.05 -4.73
N GLU A 117 3.28 23.18 -4.69
CA GLU A 117 2.64 24.48 -4.46
C GLU A 117 1.73 24.91 -5.62
N VAL A 118 2.19 24.71 -6.86
CA VAL A 118 1.37 24.99 -8.06
C VAL A 118 0.11 24.13 -8.07
N ILE A 119 0.23 22.86 -7.65
CA ILE A 119 -0.91 21.94 -7.55
C ILE A 119 -1.89 22.43 -6.48
N ARG A 120 -1.41 22.82 -5.29
CA ARG A 120 -2.25 23.35 -4.20
C ARG A 120 -3.02 24.60 -4.62
N GLU A 121 -2.33 25.53 -5.26
CA GLU A 121 -2.95 26.76 -5.79
C GLU A 121 -4.01 26.43 -6.83
N THR A 122 -3.70 25.52 -7.78
CA THR A 122 -4.64 25.13 -8.83
C THR A 122 -5.90 24.49 -8.26
N ILE A 123 -5.77 23.61 -7.28
CA ILE A 123 -6.90 22.97 -6.59
C ILE A 123 -7.77 24.03 -5.90
N ARG A 124 -7.15 25.00 -5.22
CA ARG A 124 -7.84 26.10 -4.54
C ARG A 124 -8.57 27.00 -5.51
N ASP A 125 -7.91 27.42 -6.59
CA ASP A 125 -8.49 28.32 -7.61
C ASP A 125 -9.68 27.69 -8.34
N LEU A 126 -9.66 26.37 -8.51
CA LEU A 126 -10.77 25.61 -9.09
C LEU A 126 -11.88 25.27 -8.08
N GLY A 127 -11.69 25.58 -6.80
CA GLY A 127 -12.63 25.24 -5.74
C GLY A 127 -12.83 23.74 -5.56
N LEU A 128 -11.78 22.91 -5.82
CA LEU A 128 -11.85 21.46 -5.71
C LEU A 128 -11.51 21.00 -4.29
N SER A 129 -12.23 19.99 -3.82
CA SER A 129 -11.95 19.32 -2.54
C SER A 129 -11.20 18.01 -2.82
N LEU A 130 -9.86 18.06 -2.74
CA LEU A 130 -8.95 16.97 -3.04
C LEU A 130 -7.92 16.83 -1.93
N ASP A 131 -7.43 15.61 -1.73
CA ASP A 131 -6.32 15.32 -0.83
C ASP A 131 -5.02 15.19 -1.64
N LEU A 132 -3.89 15.47 -0.99
CA LEU A 132 -2.54 15.33 -1.55
C LEU A 132 -1.74 14.39 -0.68
N VAL A 133 -1.28 13.29 -1.27
CA VAL A 133 -0.32 12.38 -0.65
C VAL A 133 1.05 12.66 -1.23
N VAL A 134 1.97 13.08 -0.39
CA VAL A 134 3.36 13.38 -0.76
C VAL A 134 4.22 12.21 -0.38
N ASN A 135 4.99 11.67 -1.33
CA ASN A 135 5.98 10.63 -1.13
C ASN A 135 7.31 11.13 -1.69
N ARG A 136 8.41 10.93 -1.00
CA ARG A 136 9.78 11.29 -1.42
C ARG A 136 9.86 12.32 -2.58
N ASP A 137 9.66 11.87 -3.82
CA ASP A 137 9.81 12.69 -5.04
C ASP A 137 8.48 12.97 -5.76
N GLY A 138 7.37 12.43 -5.25
CA GLY A 138 6.06 12.48 -5.90
C GLY A 138 4.96 13.07 -5.05
N VAL A 139 3.93 13.58 -5.72
CA VAL A 139 2.66 13.96 -5.13
C VAL A 139 1.53 13.31 -5.90
N VAL A 140 0.66 12.62 -5.17
CA VAL A 140 -0.59 12.06 -5.72
C VAL A 140 -1.75 12.95 -5.33
N ILE A 141 -2.55 13.32 -6.32
CA ILE A 141 -3.76 14.13 -6.20
C ILE A 141 -4.94 13.17 -6.25
N LEU A 142 -5.70 13.08 -5.19
CA LEU A 142 -6.75 12.07 -5.06
C LEU A 142 -8.04 12.66 -4.48
N PRO A 143 -9.18 12.02 -4.71
CA PRO A 143 -10.44 12.39 -4.08
C PRO A 143 -10.34 12.32 -2.57
N ARG A 144 -11.04 13.23 -1.89
CA ARG A 144 -11.00 13.34 -0.43
C ARG A 144 -11.42 12.05 0.27
N GLY A 145 -10.66 11.66 1.30
CA GLY A 145 -10.93 10.47 2.11
C GLY A 145 -10.50 9.15 1.47
N VAL A 146 -9.89 9.18 0.29
CA VAL A 146 -9.27 8.00 -0.33
C VAL A 146 -7.90 7.78 0.28
N SER A 147 -7.61 6.55 0.68
CA SER A 147 -6.34 6.15 1.27
C SER A 147 -6.08 4.67 1.07
N LYS A 148 -4.86 4.20 1.29
CA LYS A 148 -4.55 2.77 1.28
C LYS A 148 -5.47 1.98 2.20
N LEU A 149 -5.82 2.53 3.38
CA LEU A 149 -6.79 1.92 4.29
C LEU A 149 -8.15 1.71 3.63
N SER A 150 -8.73 2.74 2.98
CA SER A 150 -10.05 2.60 2.35
C SER A 150 -10.05 1.54 1.25
N GLY A 151 -8.95 1.44 0.51
CA GLY A 151 -8.78 0.41 -0.51
C GLY A 151 -8.62 -1.00 0.08
N VAL A 152 -7.81 -1.16 1.14
CA VAL A 152 -7.66 -2.45 1.84
C VAL A 152 -8.99 -2.89 2.46
N ALA A 153 -9.73 -1.99 3.09
CA ALA A 153 -11.05 -2.30 3.65
C ALA A 153 -12.02 -2.80 2.57
N ALA A 154 -12.03 -2.16 1.40
CA ALA A 154 -12.84 -2.61 0.26
C ALA A 154 -12.38 -3.97 -0.27
N ALA A 155 -11.07 -4.20 -0.39
CA ALA A 155 -10.52 -5.49 -0.82
C ALA A 155 -10.86 -6.63 0.15
N LEU A 156 -10.72 -6.38 1.47
CA LEU A 156 -11.09 -7.35 2.50
C LEU A 156 -12.58 -7.70 2.43
N PHE A 157 -13.44 -6.69 2.29
CA PHE A 157 -14.87 -6.90 2.14
C PHE A 157 -15.19 -7.77 0.90
N ASP A 158 -14.56 -7.47 -0.23
CA ASP A 158 -14.77 -8.19 -1.50
C ASP A 158 -14.36 -9.67 -1.42
N ILE A 159 -13.27 -9.98 -0.69
CA ILE A 159 -12.82 -11.38 -0.51
C ILE A 159 -13.44 -12.06 0.73
N GLY A 160 -14.38 -11.42 1.43
CA GLY A 160 -15.07 -11.97 2.60
C GLY A 160 -14.22 -12.10 3.86
N GLU A 161 -13.23 -11.22 4.04
CA GLU A 161 -12.30 -11.23 5.16
C GLU A 161 -12.44 -9.98 6.05
N THR A 162 -11.86 -10.03 7.24
CA THR A 162 -11.91 -8.94 8.21
C THR A 162 -10.52 -8.34 8.47
N ALA A 163 -10.51 -7.10 8.97
CA ALA A 163 -9.26 -6.45 9.39
C ALA A 163 -8.50 -7.29 10.43
N ALA A 164 -9.19 -7.92 11.39
CA ALA A 164 -8.57 -8.75 12.42
C ALA A 164 -7.83 -9.99 11.86
N ALA A 165 -8.19 -10.44 10.65
CA ALA A 165 -7.54 -11.54 9.97
C ALA A 165 -6.43 -11.09 9.00
N CYS A 166 -6.16 -9.79 8.93
CA CYS A 166 -5.18 -9.19 8.02
C CYS A 166 -3.89 -8.84 8.76
N VAL A 167 -2.76 -9.19 8.16
CA VAL A 167 -1.44 -8.60 8.43
C VAL A 167 -1.20 -7.58 7.34
N ALA A 168 -0.86 -6.34 7.69
CA ALA A 168 -0.45 -5.32 6.73
C ALA A 168 1.02 -4.98 6.93
N VAL A 169 1.77 -4.82 5.84
CA VAL A 169 3.19 -4.45 5.89
C VAL A 169 3.48 -3.26 4.99
N GLY A 170 4.26 -2.29 5.50
CA GLY A 170 4.58 -1.05 4.82
C GLY A 170 5.84 -0.36 5.35
N ASP A 171 6.21 0.78 4.74
CA ASP A 171 7.43 1.53 5.09
C ASP A 171 7.23 3.06 5.17
N ALA A 172 6.14 3.62 4.64
CA ALA A 172 5.95 5.05 4.45
C ALA A 172 4.70 5.61 5.14
N GLU A 173 4.56 6.94 5.20
CA GLU A 173 3.48 7.64 5.91
C GLU A 173 2.08 7.24 5.41
N ASN A 174 1.93 6.98 4.11
CA ASN A 174 0.66 6.57 3.53
C ASN A 174 0.25 5.13 3.88
N ASP A 175 1.15 4.37 4.54
CA ASP A 175 0.86 3.04 5.07
C ASP A 175 0.29 3.09 6.49
N LEU A 176 0.59 4.13 7.26
CA LEU A 176 0.16 4.28 8.65
C LEU A 176 -1.31 3.90 8.89
N PRO A 177 -2.26 4.43 8.08
CA PRO A 177 -3.67 4.10 8.30
C PRO A 177 -3.99 2.61 8.07
N MET A 178 -3.36 1.94 7.09
CA MET A 178 -3.63 0.53 6.85
C MET A 178 -2.95 -0.37 7.87
N LEU A 179 -1.76 0.00 8.38
CA LEU A 179 -1.08 -0.74 9.46
C LEU A 179 -1.91 -0.69 10.75
N ALA A 180 -2.37 0.49 11.14
CA ALA A 180 -3.21 0.67 12.33
C ALA A 180 -4.59 -0.02 12.21
N PHE A 181 -5.10 -0.23 11.01
CA PHE A 181 -6.38 -0.88 10.75
C PHE A 181 -6.30 -2.41 10.79
N ALA A 182 -5.17 -2.98 10.39
CA ALA A 182 -4.98 -4.43 10.31
C ALA A 182 -4.96 -5.09 11.69
N GLY A 183 -5.20 -6.40 11.73
CA GLY A 183 -5.08 -7.21 12.96
C GLY A 183 -3.64 -7.37 13.44
N CYS A 184 -2.67 -7.07 12.57
CA CYS A 184 -1.24 -6.89 12.87
C CYS A 184 -0.62 -5.97 11.81
N GLY A 185 -0.14 -4.82 12.24
CA GLY A 185 0.62 -3.88 11.42
C GLY A 185 2.12 -4.13 11.53
N VAL A 186 2.81 -4.21 10.40
CA VAL A 186 4.25 -4.52 10.35
C VAL A 186 4.98 -3.44 9.59
N ALA A 187 6.07 -2.93 10.16
CA ALA A 187 7.01 -2.06 9.46
C ALA A 187 8.24 -2.87 9.01
N VAL A 188 8.70 -2.65 7.77
CA VAL A 188 10.01 -3.18 7.36
C VAL A 188 11.15 -2.34 7.96
N ALA A 189 12.36 -2.91 8.11
CA ALA A 189 13.49 -2.27 8.79
C ALA A 189 13.89 -0.90 8.17
N ASN A 190 13.69 -0.70 6.88
CA ASN A 190 13.92 0.59 6.19
C ASN A 190 12.74 1.57 6.30
N GLY A 191 11.64 1.17 6.95
CA GLY A 191 10.49 2.05 7.16
C GLY A 191 10.85 3.29 7.96
N LEU A 192 10.06 4.34 7.80
CA LEU A 192 10.22 5.58 8.56
C LEU A 192 10.02 5.31 10.07
N ASP A 193 10.68 6.09 10.91
CA ASP A 193 10.58 5.91 12.37
C ASP A 193 9.14 6.07 12.87
N GLU A 194 8.36 6.95 12.26
CA GLU A 194 6.93 7.14 12.53
C GLU A 194 6.12 5.87 12.22
N VAL A 195 6.47 5.16 11.15
CA VAL A 195 5.82 3.91 10.76
C VAL A 195 6.18 2.79 11.73
N LYS A 196 7.46 2.70 12.10
CA LYS A 196 7.94 1.72 13.11
C LYS A 196 7.31 1.95 14.48
N ALA A 197 7.06 3.21 14.85
CA ALA A 197 6.50 3.56 16.15
C ALA A 197 5.04 3.12 16.34
N VAL A 198 4.29 2.95 15.25
CA VAL A 198 2.88 2.51 15.30
C VAL A 198 2.68 1.05 14.90
N ALA A 199 3.72 0.40 14.37
CA ALA A 199 3.66 -0.99 13.97
C ALA A 199 3.68 -1.92 15.19
N ASP A 200 2.92 -3.02 15.14
CA ASP A 200 2.96 -4.09 16.14
C ASP A 200 4.28 -4.86 16.08
N LEU A 201 4.86 -4.98 14.88
CA LEU A 201 6.13 -5.65 14.62
C LEU A 201 7.00 -4.83 13.66
N VAL A 202 8.31 -4.92 13.85
CA VAL A 202 9.33 -4.38 12.93
C VAL A 202 10.23 -5.51 12.49
N THR A 203 10.40 -5.69 11.17
CA THR A 203 11.29 -6.73 10.64
C THR A 203 12.77 -6.37 10.87
N CYS A 204 13.64 -7.37 11.01
CA CYS A 204 15.09 -7.15 11.14
C CYS A 204 15.73 -6.78 9.80
N ARG A 205 15.11 -7.18 8.69
CA ARG A 205 15.60 -6.97 7.32
C ARG A 205 14.80 -5.87 6.61
N PRO A 206 15.43 -5.16 5.66
CA PRO A 206 14.76 -4.13 4.88
C PRO A 206 13.92 -4.72 3.75
N ALA A 207 12.91 -3.97 3.32
CA ALA A 207 12.11 -4.18 2.11
C ALA A 207 11.72 -5.66 1.90
N GLY A 208 11.91 -6.19 0.68
CA GLY A 208 11.52 -7.54 0.32
C GLY A 208 12.16 -8.64 1.17
N GLU A 209 13.36 -8.43 1.72
CA GLU A 209 13.97 -9.37 2.67
C GLU A 209 13.20 -9.38 3.99
N GLY A 210 12.75 -8.21 4.47
CA GLY A 210 11.90 -8.09 5.65
C GLY A 210 10.54 -8.74 5.44
N VAL A 211 9.96 -8.60 4.25
CA VAL A 211 8.71 -9.30 3.91
C VAL A 211 8.92 -10.82 3.87
N ALA A 212 10.06 -11.30 3.36
CA ALA A 212 10.37 -12.74 3.37
C ALA A 212 10.55 -13.28 4.81
N GLU A 213 11.17 -12.47 5.71
CA GLU A 213 11.25 -12.75 7.15
C GLU A 213 9.85 -12.85 7.77
N LEU A 214 9.00 -11.84 7.56
CA LEU A 214 7.61 -11.82 8.02
C LEU A 214 6.83 -13.07 7.57
N VAL A 215 6.97 -13.44 6.30
CA VAL A 215 6.33 -14.65 5.73
C VAL A 215 6.80 -15.92 6.45
N ASN A 216 8.06 -16.03 6.85
CA ASN A 216 8.56 -17.18 7.59
C ASN A 216 7.84 -17.32 8.94
N GLY A 217 7.74 -16.26 9.75
CA GLY A 217 7.00 -16.27 11.01
C GLY A 217 5.51 -16.54 10.80
N LEU A 218 4.89 -15.86 9.83
CA LEU A 218 3.47 -16.03 9.49
C LEU A 218 3.13 -17.50 9.13
N LEU A 219 4.01 -18.20 8.43
CA LEU A 219 3.80 -19.59 8.02
C LEU A 219 4.21 -20.60 9.09
N ALA A 220 5.10 -20.24 10.01
CA ALA A 220 5.57 -21.12 11.08
C ALA A 220 4.52 -21.28 12.19
N ASP A 221 4.08 -20.17 12.76
CA ASP A 221 3.21 -20.16 13.94
C ASP A 221 2.19 -19.01 13.96
N ASP A 222 1.92 -18.41 12.80
CA ASP A 222 0.94 -17.30 12.66
C ASP A 222 1.38 -16.04 13.43
N LEU A 223 2.70 -15.78 13.49
CA LEU A 223 3.40 -14.68 14.18
C LEU A 223 3.29 -14.74 15.72
N ALA A 224 2.97 -15.88 16.29
CA ALA A 224 2.76 -15.99 17.74
C ALA A 224 4.05 -15.71 18.54
N ALA A 225 5.20 -16.17 18.04
CA ALA A 225 6.50 -15.93 18.68
C ALA A 225 6.89 -14.46 18.64
N GLU A 226 6.78 -13.80 17.49
CA GLU A 226 7.12 -12.40 17.30
C GLU A 226 6.24 -11.47 18.14
N LEU A 227 4.93 -11.73 18.15
CA LEU A 227 3.97 -10.94 18.94
C LEU A 227 4.17 -11.14 20.46
N ALA A 228 4.57 -12.33 20.91
CA ALA A 228 4.88 -12.56 22.31
C ALA A 228 6.12 -11.77 22.76
N ILE A 229 7.15 -11.68 21.91
CA ILE A 229 8.37 -10.90 22.19
C ILE A 229 8.02 -9.41 22.22
N ALA A 230 7.27 -8.90 21.24
CA ALA A 230 6.88 -7.49 21.19
C ALA A 230 6.03 -7.08 22.41
N GLY A 231 5.05 -7.90 22.81
CA GLY A 231 4.22 -7.67 23.99
C GLY A 231 5.00 -7.72 25.31
N GLY A 232 6.02 -8.60 25.41
CA GLY A 232 6.91 -8.69 26.58
C GLY A 232 7.84 -7.49 26.76
N MET A 233 8.31 -6.89 25.67
CA MET A 233 9.12 -5.66 25.71
C MET A 233 8.31 -4.43 26.14
N GLY A 234 7.03 -4.33 25.77
CA GLY A 234 6.14 -3.26 26.21
C GLY A 234 5.80 -3.29 27.71
N ALA A 235 5.75 -4.49 28.31
CA ALA A 235 5.47 -4.65 29.74
C ALA A 235 6.68 -4.36 30.66
N ALA A 236 7.89 -4.30 30.12
CA ALA A 236 9.12 -4.02 30.87
C ALA A 236 9.49 -2.52 30.95
N LEU A 237 8.74 -1.64 30.27
CA LEU A 237 8.97 -0.18 30.20
C LEU A 237 7.95 0.65 31.00
N HIS A 238 7.14 0.01 31.82
CA HIS A 238 6.19 0.60 32.79
C HIS A 238 6.52 0.05 34.20
#